data_69f094c3d8aabb5242c46bbee51bdc7a
#
_entry.id   69f094c3d8aabb5242c46bbee51bdc7a
#
_cell.length_a   1.000
_cell.length_b   1.000
_cell.length_c   1.000
_cell.angle_alpha   90.00
_cell.angle_beta   90.00
_cell.angle_gamma   90.00
#
_symmetry.space_group_name_H-M   'P 1'
#
loop_
_entity.id
_entity.type
_entity.pdbx_description
1 polymer ?
#
loop_
_entity_poly.entity_id
_entity_poly.type
_entity_poly.pdbx_seq_one_letter_code
_entity_poly.pdbx_strand_id
1 'polypeptide(L)'
;MRVLIVCNNAYIRGNGICTAVLSLVRRLKQFGVEVRIMSTANPDTLSADQPDYPLKHFKFPLFEPIIEANGFRYATFNRNIAAQAIEWADVVHLHEGFPMEAKAARLARKMGKPCVGTFHLFSENVTANLGLGKARLINYFITRWWRNSLYNLCSTVHCPTEVVKSHLLKCGYTSSMKVITNGLEITESEVTPYTSTNDPIVVLCIGRLSNEKSQSTLIKAMRYSKYADRIQLHFAGKGPCQKRYEREVKKLLKEGVIKYEPIFGFYSHDRLKEIAKTAYLYIHCAWVEVEGLSCAEAIREGVVPIIAMGEFTASSQFALDSRSTFTERNYKELAQRIDWWIEHPEQRAEMGIKYAQSIKRYNAEDAIRQMIEM
;
A
#
# COMPACT_ATOMS: atom_id res chain seq x y z
N MET A 1 27.33 3.22 -9.05
CA MET A 1 26.82 2.92 -7.68
C MET A 1 26.13 1.57 -7.70
N ARG A 2 26.44 0.71 -6.73
CA ARG A 2 25.90 -0.64 -6.58
C ARG A 2 25.00 -0.68 -5.33
N VAL A 3 23.73 -0.95 -5.51
CA VAL A 3 22.72 -0.98 -4.44
C VAL A 3 22.23 -2.41 -4.21
N LEU A 4 22.36 -2.89 -2.98
CA LEU A 4 21.78 -4.16 -2.54
C LEU A 4 20.42 -3.88 -1.90
N ILE A 5 19.36 -4.35 -2.54
CA ILE A 5 17.99 -4.36 -1.97
C ILE A 5 17.85 -5.59 -1.09
N VAL A 6 17.45 -5.38 0.17
CA VAL A 6 17.19 -6.46 1.13
C VAL A 6 15.72 -6.41 1.52
N CYS A 7 14.97 -7.45 1.16
CA CYS A 7 13.53 -7.52 1.36
C CYS A 7 13.06 -8.97 1.41
N ASN A 8 12.25 -9.37 2.40
CA ASN A 8 11.69 -10.73 2.44
C ASN A 8 10.74 -11.00 1.27
N ASN A 9 9.97 -9.98 0.88
CA ASN A 9 8.78 -10.15 0.05
C ASN A 9 8.91 -9.53 -1.34
N ALA A 10 10.13 -9.45 -1.90
CA ALA A 10 10.36 -8.82 -3.20
C ALA A 10 9.60 -9.47 -4.36
N TYR A 11 9.26 -10.76 -4.26
CA TYR A 11 8.59 -11.54 -5.33
C TYR A 11 7.23 -12.10 -4.93
N ILE A 12 6.61 -11.60 -3.85
CA ILE A 12 5.29 -12.06 -3.41
C ILE A 12 4.20 -11.19 -4.05
N ARG A 13 3.63 -11.66 -5.16
CA ARG A 13 2.59 -10.94 -5.91
C ARG A 13 1.35 -10.63 -5.04
N GLY A 14 0.79 -9.43 -5.20
CA GLY A 14 -0.37 -8.97 -4.43
C GLY A 14 0.01 -8.33 -3.09
N ASN A 15 1.31 -8.22 -2.78
CA ASN A 15 1.84 -7.45 -1.67
C ASN A 15 2.31 -6.08 -2.17
N GLY A 16 1.88 -5.00 -1.50
CA GLY A 16 2.27 -3.63 -1.86
C GLY A 16 3.78 -3.38 -1.78
N ILE A 17 4.49 -4.07 -0.86
CA ILE A 17 5.96 -3.99 -0.74
C ILE A 17 6.62 -4.56 -1.99
N CYS A 18 6.18 -5.71 -2.48
CA CYS A 18 6.66 -6.29 -3.74
C CYS A 18 6.55 -5.30 -4.89
N THR A 19 5.38 -4.68 -5.04
CA THR A 19 5.14 -3.68 -6.10
C THR A 19 6.08 -2.48 -5.96
N ALA A 20 6.23 -1.93 -4.75
CA ALA A 20 7.09 -0.78 -4.50
C ALA A 20 8.57 -1.12 -4.75
N VAL A 21 9.05 -2.25 -4.24
CA VAL A 21 10.44 -2.71 -4.39
C VAL A 21 10.79 -2.97 -5.85
N LEU A 22 9.98 -3.74 -6.58
CA LEU A 22 10.27 -4.05 -7.99
C LEU A 22 10.17 -2.80 -8.87
N SER A 23 9.26 -1.88 -8.57
CA SER A 23 9.18 -0.58 -9.25
C SER A 23 10.45 0.26 -8.99
N LEU A 24 10.90 0.33 -7.74
CA LEU A 24 12.15 1.01 -7.37
C LEU A 24 13.35 0.40 -8.10
N VAL A 25 13.49 -0.93 -8.09
CA VAL A 25 14.59 -1.63 -8.76
C VAL A 25 14.62 -1.33 -10.25
N ARG A 26 13.48 -1.42 -10.93
CA ARG A 26 13.36 -1.11 -12.37
C ARG A 26 13.84 0.31 -12.66
N ARG A 27 13.39 1.28 -11.89
CA ARG A 27 13.72 2.70 -12.08
C ARG A 27 15.19 2.99 -11.75
N LEU A 28 15.73 2.46 -10.67
CA LEU A 28 17.17 2.60 -10.34
C LEU A 28 18.03 2.10 -11.51
N LYS A 29 17.69 0.95 -12.11
CA LYS A 29 18.38 0.41 -13.28
C LYS A 29 18.28 1.35 -14.49
N GLN A 30 17.13 1.98 -14.72
CA GLN A 30 16.96 2.97 -15.80
C GLN A 30 17.84 4.20 -15.62
N PHE A 31 18.16 4.57 -14.37
CA PHE A 31 19.09 5.65 -14.03
C PHE A 31 20.55 5.20 -13.92
N GLY A 32 20.89 4.00 -14.43
CA GLY A 32 22.26 3.51 -14.49
C GLY A 32 22.83 2.99 -13.15
N VAL A 33 21.96 2.74 -12.17
CA VAL A 33 22.35 2.13 -10.89
C VAL A 33 22.37 0.62 -11.03
N GLU A 34 23.48 -0.02 -10.64
CA GLU A 34 23.54 -1.47 -10.55
C GLU A 34 22.79 -1.94 -9.29
N VAL A 35 21.76 -2.78 -9.48
CA VAL A 35 20.90 -3.24 -8.38
C VAL A 35 20.89 -4.76 -8.34
N ARG A 36 21.14 -5.32 -7.15
CA ARG A 36 20.91 -6.74 -6.83
C ARG A 36 19.94 -6.87 -5.66
N ILE A 37 19.24 -8.01 -5.61
CA ILE A 37 18.20 -8.28 -4.62
C ILE A 37 18.60 -9.50 -3.79
N MET A 38 18.54 -9.35 -2.46
CA MET A 38 18.58 -10.44 -1.50
C MET A 38 17.18 -10.62 -0.89
N SER A 39 16.52 -11.75 -1.19
CA SER A 39 15.14 -12.02 -0.82
C SER A 39 14.88 -13.51 -0.65
N THR A 40 13.69 -13.89 -0.17
CA THR A 40 13.19 -15.26 -0.36
C THR A 40 13.14 -15.58 -1.86
N ALA A 41 13.47 -16.83 -2.22
CA ALA A 41 13.33 -17.27 -3.60
C ALA A 41 11.89 -17.04 -4.10
N ASN A 42 11.76 -16.68 -5.39
CA ASN A 42 10.45 -16.52 -6.00
C ASN A 42 9.67 -17.84 -5.91
N PRO A 43 8.43 -17.83 -5.39
CA PRO A 43 7.63 -19.06 -5.33
C PRO A 43 7.30 -19.65 -6.71
N ASP A 44 7.26 -18.82 -7.73
CA ASP A 44 7.21 -19.26 -9.13
C ASP A 44 8.63 -19.60 -9.60
N THR A 45 8.98 -20.87 -9.49
CA THR A 45 10.32 -21.37 -9.85
C THR A 45 10.58 -21.36 -11.37
N LEU A 46 9.54 -21.21 -12.19
CA LEU A 46 9.65 -21.11 -13.65
C LEU A 46 9.82 -19.64 -14.10
N SER A 47 9.61 -18.68 -13.18
CA SER A 47 9.85 -17.28 -13.48
C SER A 47 11.33 -17.01 -13.69
N ALA A 48 11.67 -16.24 -14.73
CA ALA A 48 13.01 -15.71 -14.95
C ALA A 48 13.41 -14.68 -13.86
N ASP A 49 12.42 -14.12 -13.16
CA ASP A 49 12.62 -13.14 -12.10
C ASP A 49 12.92 -13.85 -10.77
N GLN A 50 14.19 -14.07 -10.48
CA GLN A 50 14.68 -14.60 -9.22
C GLN A 50 15.57 -13.56 -8.52
N PRO A 51 15.67 -13.59 -7.17
CA PRO A 51 16.64 -12.75 -6.47
C PRO A 51 18.07 -13.16 -6.81
N ASP A 52 18.98 -12.18 -6.90
CA ASP A 52 20.42 -12.44 -7.10
C ASP A 52 21.02 -13.26 -5.95
N TYR A 53 20.49 -13.06 -4.74
CA TYR A 53 20.91 -13.75 -3.53
C TYR A 53 19.68 -14.43 -2.88
N PRO A 54 19.28 -15.63 -3.35
CA PRO A 54 18.09 -16.31 -2.85
C PRO A 54 18.31 -16.86 -1.44
N LEU A 55 17.35 -16.61 -0.57
CA LEU A 55 17.31 -17.12 0.80
C LEU A 55 16.21 -18.17 0.96
N LYS A 56 16.47 -19.14 1.84
CA LYS A 56 15.49 -20.16 2.17
C LYS A 56 14.29 -19.55 2.91
N HIS A 57 13.09 -19.98 2.56
CA HIS A 57 11.86 -19.65 3.25
C HIS A 57 11.87 -20.25 4.67
N PHE A 58 11.61 -19.42 5.68
CA PHE A 58 11.38 -19.83 7.05
C PHE A 58 9.87 -20.05 7.27
N LYS A 59 9.46 -21.27 7.54
CA LYS A 59 8.06 -21.63 7.79
C LYS A 59 7.75 -21.61 9.28
N PHE A 60 6.65 -20.95 9.63
CA PHE A 60 6.10 -20.95 10.98
C PHE A 60 5.05 -22.07 11.09
N PRO A 61 5.31 -23.19 11.81
CA PRO A 61 4.50 -24.41 11.70
C PRO A 61 3.00 -24.22 11.92
N LEU A 62 2.60 -23.32 12.81
CA LEU A 62 1.19 -23.06 13.14
C LEU A 62 0.59 -21.83 12.43
N PHE A 63 1.41 -20.88 12.03
CA PHE A 63 0.96 -19.57 11.54
C PHE A 63 1.18 -19.37 10.03
N GLU A 64 1.89 -20.27 9.38
CA GLU A 64 2.24 -20.15 7.97
C GLU A 64 1.02 -19.93 7.05
N PRO A 65 -0.10 -20.67 7.19
CA PRO A 65 -1.26 -20.42 6.34
C PRO A 65 -1.84 -19.02 6.49
N ILE A 66 -1.76 -18.43 7.69
CA ILE A 66 -2.22 -17.06 7.95
C ILE A 66 -1.24 -16.05 7.33
N ILE A 67 0.07 -16.32 7.47
CA ILE A 67 1.13 -15.46 6.92
C ILE A 67 1.04 -15.42 5.39
N GLU A 68 0.97 -16.58 4.74
CA GLU A 68 0.86 -16.68 3.27
C GLU A 68 -0.47 -16.08 2.75
N ALA A 69 -1.60 -16.31 3.44
CA ALA A 69 -2.88 -15.71 3.08
C ALA A 69 -2.84 -14.16 3.12
N ASN A 70 -1.96 -13.59 3.96
CA ASN A 70 -1.68 -12.16 4.01
C ASN A 70 -0.60 -11.71 3.03
N GLY A 71 -0.06 -12.60 2.19
CA GLY A 71 0.93 -12.27 1.18
C GLY A 71 2.31 -11.99 1.75
N PHE A 72 2.69 -12.67 2.82
CA PHE A 72 4.01 -12.57 3.42
C PHE A 72 4.75 -13.91 3.40
N ARG A 73 6.08 -13.84 3.29
CA ARG A 73 7.02 -14.92 3.52
C ARG A 73 8.23 -14.37 4.27
N TYR A 74 8.82 -15.17 5.12
CA TYR A 74 10.00 -14.78 5.89
C TYR A 74 11.23 -15.57 5.46
N ALA A 75 12.36 -14.91 5.33
CA ALA A 75 13.62 -15.52 4.95
C ALA A 75 14.39 -16.02 6.17
N THR A 76 15.01 -17.19 6.04
CA THR A 76 16.05 -17.63 6.95
C THR A 76 17.34 -16.87 6.62
N PHE A 77 17.84 -16.09 7.57
CA PHE A 77 19.10 -15.35 7.38
C PHE A 77 20.28 -16.31 7.21
N ASN A 78 21.00 -16.16 6.09
CA ASN A 78 22.26 -16.86 5.82
C ASN A 78 23.41 -15.87 5.82
N ARG A 79 24.31 -16.00 6.80
CA ARG A 79 25.42 -15.06 7.00
C ARG A 79 26.38 -15.01 5.81
N ASN A 80 26.68 -16.16 5.20
CA ASN A 80 27.64 -16.23 4.10
C ASN A 80 27.08 -15.57 2.84
N ILE A 81 25.83 -15.86 2.50
CA ILE A 81 25.13 -15.21 1.39
C ILE A 81 25.03 -13.69 1.63
N ALA A 82 24.63 -13.29 2.85
CA ALA A 82 24.51 -11.88 3.20
C ALA A 82 25.87 -11.17 3.16
N ALA A 83 26.97 -11.81 3.61
CA ALA A 83 28.29 -11.22 3.54
C ALA A 83 28.74 -10.98 2.09
N GLN A 84 28.55 -11.96 1.20
CA GLN A 84 28.86 -11.81 -0.23
C GLN A 84 28.03 -10.68 -0.87
N ALA A 85 26.73 -10.62 -0.57
CA ALA A 85 25.83 -9.60 -1.10
C ALA A 85 26.22 -8.18 -0.62
N ILE A 86 26.54 -8.04 0.66
CA ILE A 86 26.93 -6.77 1.27
C ILE A 86 28.31 -6.32 0.78
N GLU A 87 29.26 -7.25 0.63
CA GLU A 87 30.60 -6.96 0.08
C GLU A 87 30.52 -6.33 -1.30
N TRP A 88 29.68 -6.88 -2.16
CA TRP A 88 29.45 -6.37 -3.51
C TRP A 88 28.87 -4.95 -3.52
N ALA A 89 28.03 -4.58 -2.55
CA ALA A 89 27.28 -3.34 -2.55
C ALA A 89 28.11 -2.12 -2.11
N ASP A 90 27.80 -0.96 -2.65
CA ASP A 90 28.22 0.33 -2.12
C ASP A 90 27.24 0.82 -1.05
N VAL A 91 25.92 0.51 -1.21
CA VAL A 91 24.85 0.86 -0.27
C VAL A 91 23.92 -0.34 -0.07
N VAL A 92 23.50 -0.59 1.16
CA VAL A 92 22.51 -1.62 1.53
C VAL A 92 21.18 -0.95 1.84
N HIS A 93 20.15 -1.24 1.04
CA HIS A 93 18.81 -0.68 1.18
C HIS A 93 17.83 -1.72 1.73
N LEU A 94 17.31 -1.46 2.93
CA LEU A 94 16.50 -2.37 3.73
C LEU A 94 15.02 -1.96 3.64
N HIS A 95 14.13 -2.88 3.29
CA HIS A 95 12.74 -2.56 2.97
C HIS A 95 11.69 -3.04 3.98
N GLU A 96 12.08 -3.83 4.97
CA GLU A 96 11.13 -4.36 5.96
C GLU A 96 11.76 -4.38 7.35
N GLY A 97 10.92 -4.28 8.40
CA GLY A 97 11.37 -4.26 9.79
C GLY A 97 11.53 -5.65 10.42
N PHE A 98 11.82 -6.71 9.63
CA PHE A 98 11.84 -8.08 10.15
C PHE A 98 13.24 -8.58 10.52
N PRO A 99 13.35 -9.78 11.17
CA PRO A 99 14.63 -10.28 11.69
C PRO A 99 15.73 -10.45 10.64
N MET A 100 15.40 -10.75 9.40
CA MET A 100 16.38 -10.92 8.32
C MET A 100 17.07 -9.58 8.02
N GLU A 101 16.29 -8.53 7.81
CA GLU A 101 16.79 -7.17 7.54
C GLU A 101 17.56 -6.62 8.74
N ALA A 102 17.10 -6.86 9.96
CA ALA A 102 17.79 -6.45 11.17
C ALA A 102 19.18 -7.11 11.32
N LYS A 103 19.33 -8.38 10.91
CA LYS A 103 20.61 -9.08 10.87
C LYS A 103 21.50 -8.55 9.73
N ALA A 104 20.93 -8.27 8.57
CA ALA A 104 21.65 -7.66 7.44
C ALA A 104 22.18 -6.27 7.80
N ALA A 105 21.38 -5.41 8.45
CA ALA A 105 21.80 -4.09 8.92
C ALA A 105 23.01 -4.16 9.86
N ARG A 106 22.97 -5.07 10.85
CA ARG A 106 24.08 -5.25 11.79
C ARG A 106 25.35 -5.76 11.09
N LEU A 107 25.18 -6.66 10.11
CA LEU A 107 26.31 -7.19 9.34
C LEU A 107 26.90 -6.09 8.44
N ALA A 108 26.09 -5.32 7.73
CA ALA A 108 26.53 -4.21 6.90
C ALA A 108 27.31 -3.17 7.72
N ARG A 109 26.80 -2.80 8.90
CA ARG A 109 27.51 -1.89 9.82
C ARG A 109 28.87 -2.44 10.26
N LYS A 110 28.97 -3.76 10.56
CA LYS A 110 30.24 -4.40 10.89
C LYS A 110 31.25 -4.39 9.73
N MET A 111 30.75 -4.42 8.50
CA MET A 111 31.54 -4.38 7.27
C MET A 111 31.83 -2.95 6.78
N GLY A 112 31.40 -1.92 7.53
CA GLY A 112 31.61 -0.52 7.17
C GLY A 112 30.76 -0.05 5.98
N LYS A 113 29.67 -0.77 5.63
CA LYS A 113 28.79 -0.41 4.51
C LYS A 113 27.62 0.45 4.99
N PRO A 114 27.33 1.57 4.32
CA PRO A 114 26.19 2.40 4.65
C PRO A 114 24.86 1.67 4.41
N CYS A 115 23.90 1.90 5.32
CA CYS A 115 22.56 1.35 5.23
C CYS A 115 21.54 2.47 5.11
N VAL A 116 20.57 2.26 4.24
CA VAL A 116 19.36 3.07 4.09
C VAL A 116 18.15 2.18 4.39
N GLY A 117 17.14 2.70 5.04
CA GLY A 117 15.91 1.95 5.31
C GLY A 117 14.70 2.62 4.66
N THR A 118 13.78 1.85 4.09
CA THR A 118 12.45 2.34 3.71
C THR A 118 11.40 1.82 4.68
N PHE A 119 10.56 2.71 5.18
CA PHE A 119 9.47 2.35 6.08
C PHE A 119 8.19 2.04 5.30
N HIS A 120 7.85 0.76 5.20
CA HIS A 120 6.69 0.27 4.43
C HIS A 120 5.50 -0.16 5.26
N LEU A 121 5.65 -0.34 6.56
CA LEU A 121 4.63 -0.93 7.42
C LEU A 121 4.59 -0.24 8.79
N PHE A 122 3.40 0.16 9.23
CA PHE A 122 3.14 0.36 10.65
C PHE A 122 3.01 -0.99 11.36
N SER A 123 3.28 -1.05 12.66
CA SER A 123 3.06 -2.26 13.45
C SER A 123 1.61 -2.76 13.38
N GLU A 124 0.68 -1.84 13.24
CA GLU A 124 -0.76 -2.07 13.05
C GLU A 124 -1.09 -2.85 11.78
N ASN A 125 -0.31 -2.69 10.69
CA ASN A 125 -0.48 -3.51 9.49
C ASN A 125 -0.25 -5.01 9.76
N VAL A 126 0.69 -5.31 10.66
CA VAL A 126 1.02 -6.69 11.05
C VAL A 126 -0.04 -7.24 12.01
N THR A 127 -0.35 -6.48 13.05
CA THR A 127 -1.22 -6.93 14.15
C THR A 127 -2.70 -6.92 13.79
N ALA A 128 -3.16 -6.06 12.87
CA ALA A 128 -4.56 -6.00 12.45
C ALA A 128 -5.06 -7.32 11.86
N ASN A 129 -4.22 -8.03 11.13
CA ASN A 129 -4.57 -9.32 10.51
C ASN A 129 -4.63 -10.48 11.51
N LEU A 130 -4.05 -10.29 12.70
CA LEU A 130 -4.15 -11.21 13.84
C LEU A 130 -5.27 -10.82 14.82
N GLY A 131 -6.09 -9.81 14.48
CA GLY A 131 -7.12 -9.27 15.38
C GLY A 131 -6.57 -8.37 16.50
N LEU A 132 -5.27 -8.11 16.50
CA LEU A 132 -4.55 -7.37 17.54
C LEU A 132 -4.22 -5.92 17.16
N GLY A 133 -4.78 -5.38 16.07
CA GLY A 133 -4.47 -4.04 15.56
C GLY A 133 -4.70 -2.90 16.56
N LYS A 134 -5.55 -3.10 17.58
CA LYS A 134 -5.78 -2.15 18.69
C LYS A 134 -4.92 -2.42 19.93
N ALA A 135 -4.07 -3.44 19.92
CA ALA A 135 -3.23 -3.82 21.05
C ALA A 135 -2.01 -2.88 21.17
N ARG A 136 -2.23 -1.68 21.74
CA ARG A 136 -1.24 -0.59 21.81
C ARG A 136 0.11 -1.04 22.36
N LEU A 137 0.13 -1.87 23.42
CA LEU A 137 1.39 -2.37 24.00
C LEU A 137 2.17 -3.25 23.03
N ILE A 138 1.48 -4.15 22.30
CA ILE A 138 2.12 -5.03 21.32
C ILE A 138 2.72 -4.18 20.20
N ASN A 139 1.94 -3.23 19.65
CA ASN A 139 2.39 -2.32 18.61
C ASN A 139 3.58 -1.46 19.08
N TYR A 140 3.53 -0.96 20.30
CA TYR A 140 4.65 -0.22 20.91
C TYR A 140 5.94 -1.06 20.96
N PHE A 141 5.87 -2.33 21.39
CA PHE A 141 7.05 -3.20 21.45
C PHE A 141 7.58 -3.54 20.07
N ILE A 142 6.72 -3.79 19.07
CA ILE A 142 7.12 -4.03 17.69
C ILE A 142 7.83 -2.79 17.12
N THR A 143 7.22 -1.61 17.25
CA THR A 143 7.78 -0.34 16.76
C THR A 143 9.12 -0.02 17.44
N ARG A 144 9.22 -0.24 18.76
CA ARG A 144 10.47 -0.07 19.51
C ARG A 144 11.56 -1.06 19.07
N TRP A 145 11.18 -2.31 18.77
CA TRP A 145 12.11 -3.32 18.29
C TRP A 145 12.61 -2.94 16.90
N TRP A 146 11.75 -2.54 15.97
CA TRP A 146 12.14 -2.07 14.64
C TRP A 146 13.09 -0.87 14.72
N ARG A 147 12.77 0.11 15.55
CA ARG A 147 13.59 1.27 15.79
C ARG A 147 15.03 0.87 16.19
N ASN A 148 15.16 0.04 17.21
CA ASN A 148 16.47 -0.27 17.79
C ASN A 148 17.25 -1.32 17.00
N SER A 149 16.56 -2.26 16.34
CA SER A 149 17.21 -3.38 15.65
C SER A 149 17.57 -3.10 14.19
N LEU A 150 16.92 -2.10 13.59
CA LEU A 150 17.05 -1.79 12.17
C LEU A 150 17.19 -0.29 11.89
N TYR A 151 16.10 0.48 12.06
CA TYR A 151 16.04 1.83 11.50
C TYR A 151 17.03 2.80 12.11
N ASN A 152 17.30 2.74 13.41
CA ASN A 152 18.36 3.55 14.06
C ASN A 152 19.78 3.07 13.73
N LEU A 153 19.95 1.98 12.99
CA LEU A 153 21.24 1.55 12.43
C LEU A 153 21.46 2.12 11.02
N CYS A 154 20.41 2.62 10.36
CA CYS A 154 20.49 3.22 9.05
C CYS A 154 20.97 4.67 9.14
N SER A 155 21.78 5.11 8.17
CA SER A 155 22.18 6.52 8.02
C SER A 155 20.96 7.40 7.71
N THR A 156 20.07 6.89 6.86
CA THR A 156 18.84 7.59 6.45
C THR A 156 17.69 6.61 6.40
N VAL A 157 16.50 7.09 6.77
CA VAL A 157 15.23 6.38 6.63
C VAL A 157 14.35 7.12 5.62
N HIS A 158 14.01 6.44 4.56
CA HIS A 158 13.01 6.88 3.59
C HIS A 158 11.62 6.69 4.19
N CYS A 159 10.87 7.78 4.25
CA CYS A 159 9.48 7.83 4.67
C CYS A 159 8.61 8.17 3.45
N PRO A 160 7.67 7.34 3.02
CA PRO A 160 6.82 7.65 1.85
C PRO A 160 5.95 8.90 2.02
N THR A 161 5.67 9.29 3.27
CA THR A 161 4.80 10.43 3.59
C THR A 161 5.23 11.15 4.87
N GLU A 162 4.78 12.41 5.03
CA GLU A 162 4.97 13.17 6.27
C GLU A 162 4.26 12.53 7.49
N VAL A 163 3.16 11.81 7.27
CA VAL A 163 2.48 11.04 8.31
C VAL A 163 3.41 9.98 8.90
N VAL A 164 4.10 9.24 8.02
CA VAL A 164 5.09 8.24 8.44
C VAL A 164 6.23 8.89 9.21
N LYS A 165 6.86 9.93 8.67
CA LYS A 165 7.95 10.65 9.33
C LYS A 165 7.54 11.15 10.71
N SER A 166 6.39 11.81 10.80
CA SER A 166 5.87 12.33 12.06
C SER A 166 5.62 11.24 13.09
N HIS A 167 5.10 10.08 12.66
CA HIS A 167 4.90 8.93 13.52
C HIS A 167 6.25 8.38 14.04
N LEU A 168 7.25 8.21 13.17
CA LEU A 168 8.56 7.72 13.56
C LEU A 168 9.26 8.64 14.56
N LEU A 169 9.18 9.96 14.35
CA LEU A 169 9.72 10.94 15.29
C LEU A 169 9.06 10.83 16.67
N LYS A 170 7.71 10.72 16.72
CA LYS A 170 6.97 10.49 17.96
C LYS A 170 7.37 9.19 18.66
N CYS A 171 7.76 8.16 17.90
CA CYS A 171 8.23 6.88 18.41
C CYS A 171 9.72 6.89 18.80
N GLY A 172 10.41 8.03 18.70
CA GLY A 172 11.81 8.21 19.14
C GLY A 172 12.85 7.62 18.18
N TYR A 173 12.54 7.56 16.88
CA TYR A 173 13.54 7.25 15.85
C TYR A 173 14.50 8.42 15.69
N THR A 174 15.80 8.15 15.56
CA THR A 174 16.87 9.17 15.58
C THR A 174 17.66 9.28 14.28
N SER A 175 17.50 8.35 13.35
CA SER A 175 18.15 8.43 12.04
C SER A 175 17.64 9.63 11.23
N SER A 176 18.44 10.13 10.30
CA SER A 176 17.99 11.11 9.31
C SER A 176 16.78 10.57 8.58
N MET A 177 15.78 11.41 8.32
CA MET A 177 14.54 11.00 7.64
C MET A 177 14.28 11.89 6.43
N LYS A 178 14.12 11.27 5.26
CA LYS A 178 13.70 11.95 4.04
C LYS A 178 12.30 11.50 3.65
N VAL A 179 11.45 12.47 3.35
CA VAL A 179 10.09 12.20 2.85
C VAL A 179 10.12 12.25 1.34
N ILE A 180 9.94 11.09 0.72
CA ILE A 180 9.95 10.91 -0.72
C ILE A 180 8.81 9.94 -1.04
N THR A 181 7.91 10.28 -1.96
CA THR A 181 6.85 9.35 -2.41
C THR A 181 7.48 8.11 -3.07
N ASN A 182 6.80 6.96 -3.01
CA ASN A 182 7.20 5.80 -3.83
C ASN A 182 7.00 6.05 -5.34
N GLY A 183 6.31 7.13 -5.66
CA GLY A 183 6.15 7.64 -7.01
C GLY A 183 5.10 6.90 -7.85
N LEU A 184 4.40 7.70 -8.65
CA LEU A 184 3.39 7.25 -9.59
C LEU A 184 3.86 7.49 -11.02
N GLU A 185 3.63 6.55 -11.92
CA GLU A 185 3.84 6.79 -13.35
C GLU A 185 2.79 7.79 -13.83
N ILE A 186 3.24 8.96 -14.22
CA ILE A 186 2.38 10.04 -14.75
C ILE A 186 2.36 9.94 -16.26
N THR A 187 1.15 9.90 -16.83
CA THR A 187 0.93 10.04 -18.27
C THR A 187 0.49 11.46 -18.55
N GLU A 188 1.03 12.07 -19.61
CA GLU A 188 0.68 13.46 -20.00
C GLU A 188 -0.70 13.58 -20.67
N SER A 189 -1.40 12.46 -20.87
CA SER A 189 -2.73 12.46 -21.49
C SER A 189 -3.73 13.27 -20.65
N GLU A 190 -4.55 14.07 -21.31
CA GLU A 190 -5.69 14.71 -20.68
C GLU A 190 -6.65 13.66 -20.13
N VAL A 191 -7.07 13.90 -18.90
CA VAL A 191 -8.02 13.02 -18.22
C VAL A 191 -9.43 13.53 -18.46
N THR A 192 -10.28 12.69 -19.05
CA THR A 192 -11.71 12.94 -19.17
C THR A 192 -12.42 12.19 -18.05
N PRO A 193 -12.95 12.88 -17.03
CA PRO A 193 -13.68 12.22 -15.96
C PRO A 193 -14.91 11.49 -16.48
N TYR A 194 -15.20 10.33 -15.89
CA TYR A 194 -16.44 9.63 -16.16
C TYR A 194 -17.62 10.46 -15.64
N THR A 195 -18.52 10.88 -16.52
CA THR A 195 -19.63 11.81 -16.19
C THR A 195 -21.00 11.16 -16.14
N SER A 196 -21.13 9.89 -16.57
CA SER A 196 -22.43 9.22 -16.58
C SER A 196 -23.00 9.10 -15.15
N THR A 197 -24.27 9.47 -15.03
CA THR A 197 -25.08 9.28 -13.81
C THR A 197 -26.07 8.13 -13.95
N ASN A 198 -25.95 7.34 -15.04
CA ASN A 198 -26.82 6.19 -15.30
C ASN A 198 -26.51 5.05 -14.33
N ASP A 199 -27.51 4.25 -14.05
CA ASP A 199 -27.36 3.05 -13.24
C ASP A 199 -26.72 1.91 -14.03
N PRO A 200 -25.88 1.10 -13.37
CA PRO A 200 -25.45 1.25 -12.00
C PRO A 200 -24.36 2.31 -11.81
N ILE A 201 -24.41 3.03 -10.69
CA ILE A 201 -23.33 3.92 -10.24
C ILE A 201 -22.20 3.05 -9.67
N VAL A 202 -21.07 2.97 -10.37
CA VAL A 202 -19.95 2.11 -9.96
C VAL A 202 -19.13 2.79 -8.87
N VAL A 203 -19.06 2.15 -7.70
CA VAL A 203 -18.21 2.57 -6.58
C VAL A 203 -17.07 1.59 -6.41
N LEU A 204 -15.86 2.04 -6.73
CA LEU A 204 -14.63 1.23 -6.80
C LEU A 204 -13.85 1.28 -5.49
N CYS A 205 -13.36 0.13 -5.05
CA CYS A 205 -12.43 0.00 -3.94
C CYS A 205 -11.30 -0.97 -4.33
N ILE A 206 -10.06 -0.46 -4.45
CA ILE A 206 -8.89 -1.25 -4.84
C ILE A 206 -8.04 -1.57 -3.61
N GLY A 207 -7.60 -2.81 -3.48
CA GLY A 207 -6.65 -3.23 -2.46
C GLY A 207 -6.92 -4.62 -1.91
N ARG A 208 -5.96 -5.12 -1.13
CA ARG A 208 -6.09 -6.42 -0.48
C ARG A 208 -7.36 -6.48 0.38
N LEU A 209 -8.12 -7.55 0.28
CA LEU A 209 -9.34 -7.75 1.07
C LEU A 209 -8.97 -8.23 2.49
N SER A 210 -8.69 -7.29 3.38
CA SER A 210 -8.09 -7.53 4.70
C SER A 210 -8.63 -6.57 5.77
N ASN A 211 -8.33 -6.85 7.03
CA ASN A 211 -8.89 -6.08 8.15
C ASN A 211 -8.40 -4.63 8.18
N GLU A 212 -7.15 -4.38 7.86
CA GLU A 212 -6.56 -3.02 7.82
C GLU A 212 -7.08 -2.18 6.66
N LYS A 213 -7.48 -2.81 5.53
CA LYS A 213 -8.09 -2.13 4.40
C LYS A 213 -9.58 -1.85 4.58
N SER A 214 -10.22 -2.50 5.54
CA SER A 214 -11.54 -2.16 6.10
C SER A 214 -12.68 -1.98 5.08
N GLN A 215 -12.73 -2.76 4.00
CA GLN A 215 -13.79 -2.70 2.99
C GLN A 215 -15.19 -2.94 3.58
N SER A 216 -15.27 -3.62 4.73
CA SER A 216 -16.52 -3.75 5.48
C SER A 216 -17.15 -2.40 5.87
N THR A 217 -16.36 -1.32 5.95
CA THR A 217 -16.89 0.03 6.20
C THR A 217 -17.75 0.49 5.02
N LEU A 218 -17.29 0.28 3.78
CA LEU A 218 -18.08 0.59 2.58
C LEU A 218 -19.33 -0.29 2.48
N ILE A 219 -19.20 -1.59 2.74
CA ILE A 219 -20.36 -2.52 2.73
C ILE A 219 -21.44 -2.07 3.74
N LYS A 220 -21.01 -1.69 4.95
CA LYS A 220 -21.94 -1.18 5.97
C LYS A 220 -22.55 0.16 5.61
N ALA A 221 -21.83 1.03 4.91
CA ALA A 221 -22.31 2.34 4.49
C ALA A 221 -23.53 2.23 3.59
N MET A 222 -23.66 1.15 2.81
CA MET A 222 -24.84 0.94 1.94
C MET A 222 -26.17 0.94 2.69
N ARG A 223 -26.21 0.54 3.95
CA ARG A 223 -27.42 0.59 4.77
C ARG A 223 -27.87 2.01 5.13
N TYR A 224 -27.02 3.00 4.90
CA TYR A 224 -27.25 4.40 5.30
C TYR A 224 -27.22 5.35 4.11
N SER A 225 -26.82 4.89 2.93
CA SER A 225 -26.88 5.66 1.70
C SER A 225 -28.30 5.66 1.13
N LYS A 226 -28.77 6.84 0.71
CA LYS A 226 -30.07 7.02 0.01
C LYS A 226 -30.07 6.38 -1.38
N TYR A 227 -28.88 6.16 -1.95
CA TYR A 227 -28.68 5.69 -3.32
C TYR A 227 -28.13 4.28 -3.38
N ALA A 228 -28.18 3.52 -2.28
CA ALA A 228 -27.61 2.18 -2.22
C ALA A 228 -28.17 1.24 -3.30
N ASP A 229 -29.43 1.40 -3.66
CA ASP A 229 -30.12 0.61 -4.69
C ASP A 229 -29.68 0.94 -6.13
N ARG A 230 -28.97 2.07 -6.34
CA ARG A 230 -28.37 2.49 -7.62
C ARG A 230 -26.87 2.14 -7.70
N ILE A 231 -26.24 1.78 -6.58
CA ILE A 231 -24.80 1.57 -6.49
C ILE A 231 -24.46 0.12 -6.82
N GLN A 232 -23.43 -0.06 -7.68
CA GLN A 232 -22.72 -1.31 -7.83
C GLN A 232 -21.35 -1.22 -7.16
N LEU A 233 -21.12 -2.05 -6.14
CA LEU A 233 -19.85 -2.13 -5.45
C LEU A 233 -18.86 -2.95 -6.28
N HIS A 234 -17.67 -2.41 -6.54
CA HIS A 234 -16.61 -3.11 -7.23
C HIS A 234 -15.37 -3.21 -6.33
N PHE A 235 -15.06 -4.41 -5.85
CA PHE A 235 -13.88 -4.69 -5.04
C PHE A 235 -12.79 -5.32 -5.91
N ALA A 236 -11.75 -4.54 -6.17
CA ALA A 236 -10.61 -4.97 -6.98
C ALA A 236 -9.45 -5.40 -6.09
N GLY A 237 -9.35 -6.70 -5.84
CA GLY A 237 -8.33 -7.30 -4.98
C GLY A 237 -8.72 -8.70 -4.50
N LYS A 238 -7.80 -9.35 -3.81
CA LYS A 238 -8.01 -10.61 -3.11
C LYS A 238 -7.43 -10.55 -1.71
N GLY A 239 -7.86 -11.43 -0.82
CA GLY A 239 -7.33 -11.46 0.54
C GLY A 239 -8.16 -12.29 1.52
N PRO A 240 -7.69 -12.42 2.78
CA PRO A 240 -8.30 -13.32 3.75
C PRO A 240 -9.73 -12.97 4.14
N CYS A 241 -10.16 -11.72 3.93
CA CYS A 241 -11.52 -11.27 4.27
C CYS A 241 -12.54 -11.46 3.13
N GLN A 242 -12.13 -11.94 1.94
CA GLN A 242 -13.00 -12.03 0.77
C GLN A 242 -14.30 -12.79 1.04
N LYS A 243 -14.22 -14.02 1.54
CA LYS A 243 -15.42 -14.84 1.84
C LYS A 243 -16.37 -14.17 2.85
N ARG A 244 -15.83 -13.39 3.79
CA ARG A 244 -16.65 -12.62 4.73
C ARG A 244 -17.36 -11.49 4.01
N TYR A 245 -16.68 -10.72 3.18
CA TYR A 245 -17.27 -9.60 2.44
C TYR A 245 -18.32 -10.07 1.44
N GLU A 246 -18.07 -11.16 0.72
CA GLU A 246 -19.05 -11.78 -0.16
C GLU A 246 -20.35 -12.18 0.59
N ARG A 247 -20.24 -12.70 1.81
CA ARG A 247 -21.41 -12.99 2.66
C ARG A 247 -22.13 -11.72 3.11
N GLU A 248 -21.39 -10.68 3.49
CA GLU A 248 -21.95 -9.41 3.93
C GLU A 248 -22.74 -8.73 2.78
N VAL A 249 -22.22 -8.70 1.55
CA VAL A 249 -22.92 -8.12 0.40
C VAL A 249 -24.11 -8.95 -0.08
N LYS A 250 -24.00 -10.30 -0.05
CA LYS A 250 -25.14 -11.19 -0.32
C LYS A 250 -26.31 -10.95 0.63
N LYS A 251 -26.02 -10.60 1.88
CA LYS A 251 -27.05 -10.23 2.85
C LYS A 251 -27.73 -8.91 2.44
N LEU A 252 -26.98 -7.90 1.97
CA LEU A 252 -27.54 -6.64 1.50
C LEU A 252 -28.44 -6.83 0.27
N LEU A 253 -28.03 -7.68 -0.68
CA LEU A 253 -28.85 -8.07 -1.84
C LEU A 253 -30.16 -8.74 -1.40
N LYS A 254 -30.08 -9.74 -0.53
CA LYS A 254 -31.26 -10.47 -0.03
C LYS A 254 -32.25 -9.56 0.71
N GLU A 255 -31.75 -8.55 1.41
CA GLU A 255 -32.54 -7.56 2.14
C GLU A 255 -33.06 -6.42 1.24
N GLY A 256 -32.69 -6.40 -0.06
CA GLY A 256 -33.09 -5.37 -1.00
C GLY A 256 -32.43 -4.00 -0.75
N VAL A 257 -31.35 -3.95 0.05
CA VAL A 257 -30.60 -2.71 0.30
C VAL A 257 -29.83 -2.27 -0.94
N ILE A 258 -29.24 -3.21 -1.66
CA ILE A 258 -28.60 -3.00 -2.97
C ILE A 258 -29.29 -3.85 -4.02
N LYS A 259 -29.36 -3.37 -5.27
CA LYS A 259 -29.98 -4.09 -6.38
C LYS A 259 -28.99 -4.77 -7.31
N TYR A 260 -27.78 -4.17 -7.45
CA TYR A 260 -26.76 -4.64 -8.36
C TYR A 260 -25.81 -5.62 -7.69
N GLU A 261 -25.52 -6.74 -8.36
CA GLU A 261 -24.57 -7.75 -7.88
C GLU A 261 -23.18 -7.12 -7.73
N PRO A 262 -22.56 -7.19 -6.56
CA PRO A 262 -21.20 -6.67 -6.35
C PRO A 262 -20.17 -7.46 -7.15
N ILE A 263 -19.17 -6.78 -7.66
CA ILE A 263 -18.07 -7.37 -8.41
C ILE A 263 -16.88 -7.57 -7.47
N PHE A 264 -16.34 -8.81 -7.43
CA PHE A 264 -15.08 -9.14 -6.79
C PHE A 264 -14.12 -9.66 -7.85
N GLY A 265 -12.95 -9.03 -8.01
CA GLY A 265 -11.99 -9.43 -9.02
C GLY A 265 -10.55 -9.12 -8.63
N PHE A 266 -9.61 -9.84 -9.22
CA PHE A 266 -8.18 -9.56 -9.13
C PHE A 266 -7.65 -9.37 -10.55
N TYR A 267 -7.12 -8.18 -10.81
CA TYR A 267 -6.85 -7.70 -12.16
C TYR A 267 -5.37 -7.35 -12.35
N SER A 268 -4.92 -7.31 -13.60
CA SER A 268 -3.65 -6.69 -13.98
C SER A 268 -3.70 -5.18 -13.76
N HIS A 269 -2.55 -4.54 -13.70
CA HIS A 269 -2.44 -3.09 -13.53
C HIS A 269 -3.16 -2.32 -14.66
N ASP A 270 -2.98 -2.74 -15.92
CA ASP A 270 -3.65 -2.12 -17.07
C ASP A 270 -5.17 -2.25 -16.98
N ARG A 271 -5.65 -3.43 -16.57
CA ARG A 271 -7.10 -3.63 -16.40
C ARG A 271 -7.67 -2.80 -15.26
N LEU A 272 -6.93 -2.61 -14.16
CA LEU A 272 -7.33 -1.72 -13.05
C LEU A 272 -7.45 -0.27 -13.53
N LYS A 273 -6.54 0.18 -14.39
CA LYS A 273 -6.60 1.50 -15.01
C LYS A 273 -7.91 1.70 -15.79
N GLU A 274 -8.27 0.72 -16.65
CA GLU A 274 -9.51 0.79 -17.42
C GLU A 274 -10.76 0.74 -16.52
N ILE A 275 -10.76 -0.07 -15.47
CA ILE A 275 -11.85 -0.10 -14.49
C ILE A 275 -11.97 1.25 -13.77
N ALA A 276 -10.86 1.86 -13.37
CA ALA A 276 -10.86 3.16 -12.70
C ALA A 276 -11.49 4.25 -13.59
N LYS A 277 -11.18 4.31 -14.88
CA LYS A 277 -11.75 5.28 -15.82
C LYS A 277 -13.29 5.24 -15.91
N THR A 278 -13.90 4.11 -15.59
CA THR A 278 -15.37 3.94 -15.62
C THR A 278 -16.02 3.99 -14.24
N ALA A 279 -15.24 4.20 -13.19
CA ALA A 279 -15.74 4.31 -11.83
C ALA A 279 -16.29 5.72 -11.56
N TYR A 280 -17.46 5.78 -10.89
CA TYR A 280 -18.06 7.03 -10.47
C TYR A 280 -17.34 7.64 -9.26
N LEU A 281 -17.04 6.82 -8.27
CA LEU A 281 -16.27 7.17 -7.06
C LEU A 281 -15.24 6.10 -6.74
N TYR A 282 -14.15 6.51 -6.12
CA TYR A 282 -13.18 5.60 -5.52
C TYR A 282 -13.23 5.72 -4.00
N ILE A 283 -13.36 4.60 -3.29
CA ILE A 283 -13.40 4.60 -1.82
C ILE A 283 -12.15 3.95 -1.24
N HIS A 284 -11.43 4.69 -0.40
CA HIS A 284 -10.25 4.22 0.32
C HIS A 284 -10.55 4.07 1.80
N CYS A 285 -10.99 2.88 2.21
CA CYS A 285 -11.44 2.60 3.58
C CYS A 285 -10.31 2.25 4.56
N ALA A 286 -9.06 2.14 4.11
CA ALA A 286 -7.95 1.69 4.95
C ALA A 286 -7.79 2.59 6.18
N TRP A 287 -7.70 1.98 7.37
CA TRP A 287 -7.41 2.67 8.61
C TRP A 287 -5.92 2.60 8.99
N VAL A 288 -5.15 1.77 8.27
CA VAL A 288 -3.68 1.75 8.30
C VAL A 288 -3.18 1.76 6.87
N GLU A 289 -2.50 2.83 6.50
CA GLU A 289 -1.96 3.02 5.16
C GLU A 289 -0.72 3.90 5.20
N VAL A 290 0.37 3.44 4.62
CA VAL A 290 1.65 4.16 4.64
C VAL A 290 1.71 5.24 3.55
N GLU A 291 1.06 5.02 2.42
CA GLU A 291 0.98 6.00 1.33
C GLU A 291 -0.36 5.93 0.58
N GLY A 292 -0.77 4.71 0.13
CA GLY A 292 -2.03 4.51 -0.59
C GLY A 292 -1.91 4.67 -2.10
N LEU A 293 -0.90 4.06 -2.72
CA LEU A 293 -0.67 4.16 -4.17
C LEU A 293 -1.90 3.80 -5.01
N SER A 294 -2.72 2.82 -4.60
CA SER A 294 -3.96 2.48 -5.30
C SER A 294 -4.98 3.62 -5.33
N CYS A 295 -4.96 4.49 -4.30
CA CYS A 295 -5.75 5.71 -4.29
C CYS A 295 -5.19 6.73 -5.31
N ALA A 296 -3.88 6.93 -5.31
CA ALA A 296 -3.21 7.81 -6.26
C ALA A 296 -3.42 7.35 -7.71
N GLU A 297 -3.37 6.04 -7.96
CA GLU A 297 -3.65 5.45 -9.28
C GLU A 297 -5.08 5.70 -9.75
N ALA A 298 -6.08 5.57 -8.88
CA ALA A 298 -7.46 5.88 -9.22
C ALA A 298 -7.65 7.39 -9.49
N ILE A 299 -7.06 8.24 -8.65
CA ILE A 299 -7.08 9.70 -8.83
C ILE A 299 -6.47 10.11 -10.17
N ARG A 300 -5.38 9.47 -10.58
CA ARG A 300 -4.74 9.73 -11.88
C ARG A 300 -5.70 9.56 -13.05
N GLU A 301 -6.64 8.64 -12.97
CA GLU A 301 -7.65 8.40 -14.00
C GLU A 301 -8.88 9.35 -13.87
N GLY A 302 -8.82 10.36 -13.00
CA GLY A 302 -9.87 11.37 -12.84
C GLY A 302 -11.03 10.98 -11.93
N VAL A 303 -10.89 9.90 -11.16
CA VAL A 303 -11.92 9.46 -10.22
C VAL A 303 -11.83 10.25 -8.93
N VAL A 304 -12.95 10.79 -8.46
CA VAL A 304 -13.01 11.47 -7.17
C VAL A 304 -12.92 10.45 -6.04
N PRO A 305 -11.93 10.59 -5.14
CA PRO A 305 -11.78 9.67 -4.01
C PRO A 305 -12.64 10.10 -2.82
N ILE A 306 -13.02 9.13 -1.97
CA ILE A 306 -13.44 9.37 -0.59
C ILE A 306 -12.54 8.51 0.32
N ILE A 307 -11.75 9.18 1.17
CA ILE A 307 -10.61 8.59 1.86
C ILE A 307 -10.83 8.61 3.37
N ALA A 308 -10.58 7.49 4.03
CA ALA A 308 -10.58 7.42 5.49
C ALA A 308 -9.50 8.31 6.09
N MET A 309 -9.84 9.03 7.16
CA MET A 309 -8.92 9.85 7.97
C MET A 309 -8.78 9.28 9.37
N GLY A 310 -7.53 9.11 9.81
CA GLY A 310 -7.15 8.63 11.13
C GLY A 310 -5.65 8.75 11.36
N GLU A 311 -5.18 8.25 12.48
CA GLU A 311 -3.77 8.39 12.91
C GLU A 311 -2.78 7.74 11.95
N PHE A 312 -3.17 6.61 11.33
CA PHE A 312 -2.30 5.79 10.47
C PHE A 312 -2.75 5.81 8.99
N THR A 313 -3.52 6.81 8.58
CA THR A 313 -4.09 6.90 7.22
C THR A 313 -3.35 7.92 6.37
N ALA A 314 -2.14 7.59 5.93
CA ALA A 314 -1.33 8.53 5.13
C ALA A 314 -1.95 8.85 3.75
N SER A 315 -2.84 8.00 3.24
CA SER A 315 -3.59 8.26 2.00
C SER A 315 -4.45 9.53 2.04
N SER A 316 -4.80 10.02 3.24
CA SER A 316 -5.53 11.30 3.40
C SER A 316 -4.79 12.51 2.83
N GLN A 317 -3.48 12.41 2.59
CA GLN A 317 -2.68 13.44 1.90
C GLN A 317 -3.16 13.74 0.47
N PHE A 318 -3.88 12.81 -0.16
CA PHE A 318 -4.41 12.99 -1.51
C PHE A 318 -5.74 13.74 -1.53
N ALA A 319 -6.39 13.96 -0.39
CA ALA A 319 -7.66 14.66 -0.34
C ALA A 319 -7.46 16.17 -0.60
N LEU A 320 -8.22 16.71 -1.55
CA LEU A 320 -8.25 18.13 -1.87
C LEU A 320 -9.39 18.86 -1.15
N ASP A 321 -10.37 18.13 -0.66
CA ASP A 321 -11.60 18.68 -0.10
C ASP A 321 -12.10 17.82 1.06
N SER A 322 -12.68 18.42 2.09
CA SER A 322 -13.23 17.70 3.24
C SER A 322 -14.38 16.77 2.88
N ARG A 323 -15.08 17.03 1.78
CA ARG A 323 -16.13 16.15 1.23
C ARG A 323 -15.59 14.83 0.68
N SER A 324 -14.30 14.79 0.38
CA SER A 324 -13.56 13.59 -0.03
C SER A 324 -12.89 12.86 1.13
N THR A 325 -13.30 13.16 2.36
CA THR A 325 -12.77 12.48 3.56
C THR A 325 -13.88 12.06 4.50
N PHE A 326 -13.62 11.03 5.28
CA PHE A 326 -14.48 10.58 6.37
C PHE A 326 -13.63 9.99 7.51
N THR A 327 -14.14 10.06 8.73
CA THR A 327 -13.48 9.45 9.89
C THR A 327 -13.35 7.93 9.70
N GLU A 328 -12.17 7.38 9.90
CA GLU A 328 -11.92 5.95 9.73
C GLU A 328 -12.98 5.08 10.41
N ARG A 329 -13.46 4.04 9.71
CA ARG A 329 -14.51 3.11 10.17
C ARG A 329 -15.89 3.74 10.43
N ASN A 330 -16.08 5.03 10.19
CA ASN A 330 -17.39 5.70 10.30
C ASN A 330 -18.20 5.52 9.00
N TYR A 331 -18.90 4.38 8.92
CA TYR A 331 -19.69 4.02 7.74
C TYR A 331 -20.90 4.93 7.51
N LYS A 332 -21.42 5.62 8.54
CA LYS A 332 -22.52 6.58 8.38
C LYS A 332 -22.05 7.86 7.70
N GLU A 333 -20.90 8.38 8.12
CA GLU A 333 -20.27 9.54 7.49
C GLU A 333 -19.87 9.21 6.04
N LEU A 334 -19.31 8.01 5.81
CA LEU A 334 -18.99 7.55 4.45
C LEU A 334 -20.24 7.54 3.55
N ALA A 335 -21.38 7.04 4.03
CA ALA A 335 -22.63 7.07 3.27
C ALA A 335 -23.04 8.50 2.90
N GLN A 336 -22.97 9.44 3.86
CA GLN A 336 -23.27 10.87 3.60
C GLN A 336 -22.35 11.48 2.54
N ARG A 337 -21.04 11.12 2.54
CA ARG A 337 -20.09 11.60 1.52
C ARG A 337 -20.40 11.01 0.13
N ILE A 338 -20.74 9.72 0.06
CA ILE A 338 -21.16 9.08 -1.18
C ILE A 338 -22.41 9.76 -1.74
N ASP A 339 -23.45 9.92 -0.91
CA ASP A 339 -24.70 10.56 -1.29
C ASP A 339 -24.47 11.98 -1.81
N TRP A 340 -23.65 12.75 -1.12
CA TRP A 340 -23.32 14.10 -1.51
C TRP A 340 -22.71 14.17 -2.93
N TRP A 341 -21.73 13.32 -3.24
CA TRP A 341 -21.10 13.30 -4.57
C TRP A 341 -22.06 12.80 -5.67
N ILE A 342 -23.05 11.95 -5.35
CA ILE A 342 -24.10 11.54 -6.28
C ILE A 342 -25.06 12.68 -6.55
N GLU A 343 -25.41 13.47 -5.54
CA GLU A 343 -26.30 14.63 -5.64
C GLU A 343 -25.66 15.83 -6.39
N HIS A 344 -24.31 15.83 -6.55
CA HIS A 344 -23.57 16.95 -7.16
C HIS A 344 -22.65 16.48 -8.32
N PRO A 345 -23.23 15.93 -9.40
CA PRO A 345 -22.46 15.31 -10.49
C PRO A 345 -21.53 16.30 -11.23
N GLU A 346 -21.95 17.55 -11.42
CA GLU A 346 -21.11 18.58 -12.07
C GLU A 346 -19.86 18.91 -11.24
N GLN A 347 -20.05 19.14 -9.94
CA GLN A 347 -18.93 19.40 -9.02
C GLN A 347 -18.00 18.19 -8.90
N ARG A 348 -18.55 16.97 -8.98
CA ARG A 348 -17.74 15.75 -9.01
C ARG A 348 -16.89 15.69 -10.27
N ALA A 349 -17.43 16.02 -11.44
CA ALA A 349 -16.67 16.04 -12.70
C ALA A 349 -15.54 17.07 -12.68
N GLU A 350 -15.82 18.29 -12.25
CA GLU A 350 -14.80 19.34 -12.07
C GLU A 350 -13.71 18.90 -11.08
N MET A 351 -14.12 18.29 -9.96
CA MET A 351 -13.18 17.84 -8.94
C MET A 351 -12.32 16.68 -9.44
N GLY A 352 -12.85 15.80 -10.30
CA GLY A 352 -12.07 14.74 -10.94
C GLY A 352 -10.88 15.28 -11.75
N ILE A 353 -11.07 16.37 -12.49
CA ILE A 353 -9.98 17.05 -13.22
C ILE A 353 -8.94 17.62 -12.24
N LYS A 354 -9.39 18.32 -11.19
CA LYS A 354 -8.49 18.89 -10.16
C LYS A 354 -7.69 17.80 -9.46
N TYR A 355 -8.30 16.68 -9.14
CA TYR A 355 -7.66 15.52 -8.55
C TYR A 355 -6.57 14.95 -9.47
N ALA A 356 -6.89 14.70 -10.74
CA ALA A 356 -5.92 14.21 -11.72
C ALA A 356 -4.73 15.15 -11.92
N GLN A 357 -4.95 16.47 -11.87
CA GLN A 357 -3.87 17.46 -11.90
C GLN A 357 -3.02 17.41 -10.62
N SER A 358 -3.64 17.29 -9.46
CA SER A 358 -2.95 17.33 -8.17
C SER A 358 -1.99 16.16 -7.97
N ILE A 359 -2.27 15.01 -8.59
CA ILE A 359 -1.47 13.81 -8.43
C ILE A 359 -0.14 13.87 -9.18
N LYS A 360 0.02 14.79 -10.14
CA LYS A 360 1.26 14.94 -10.93
C LYS A 360 2.50 15.25 -10.06
N ARG A 361 2.32 15.87 -8.90
CA ARG A 361 3.41 16.13 -7.93
C ARG A 361 4.04 14.86 -7.33
N TYR A 362 3.38 13.72 -7.47
CA TYR A 362 3.90 12.42 -7.01
C TYR A 362 4.60 11.64 -8.13
N ASN A 363 5.23 12.36 -9.06
CA ASN A 363 5.92 11.78 -10.19
C ASN A 363 7.04 10.82 -9.75
N ALA A 364 7.06 9.67 -10.37
CA ALA A 364 8.03 8.62 -10.08
C ALA A 364 9.47 8.97 -10.48
N GLU A 365 9.67 9.75 -11.55
CA GLU A 365 11.02 10.16 -11.97
C GLU A 365 11.64 11.12 -10.96
N ASP A 366 10.86 12.08 -10.47
CA ASP A 366 11.33 13.01 -9.44
C ASP A 366 11.62 12.29 -8.12
N ALA A 367 10.77 11.33 -7.77
CA ALA A 367 10.97 10.50 -6.59
C ALA A 367 12.29 9.70 -6.67
N ILE A 368 12.59 9.07 -7.82
CA ILE A 368 13.81 8.26 -7.97
C ILE A 368 15.07 9.13 -7.95
N ARG A 369 15.05 10.33 -8.53
CA ARG A 369 16.18 11.29 -8.45
C ARG A 369 16.50 11.63 -6.99
N GLN A 370 15.47 11.96 -6.20
CA GLN A 370 15.62 12.23 -4.77
C GLN A 370 16.12 11.01 -3.97
N MET A 371 15.70 9.79 -4.36
CA MET A 371 16.15 8.55 -3.74
C MET A 371 17.63 8.25 -4.02
N ILE A 372 18.12 8.58 -5.21
CA ILE A 372 19.54 8.42 -5.59
C ILE A 372 20.43 9.40 -4.82
N GLU A 373 19.92 10.58 -4.50
CA GLU A 373 20.63 11.62 -3.73
C GLU A 373 20.56 11.38 -2.20
N MET A 374 19.83 10.42 -1.75
CA MET A 374 19.64 10.09 -0.33
C MET A 374 20.82 9.31 0.24
#